data_8de2e89e0f33b5a412ab864c8be78b3b
#
_entry.id   8de2e89e0f33b5a412ab864c8be78b3b
#
_cell.length_a   1.000
_cell.length_b   1.000
_cell.length_c   1.000
_cell.angle_alpha   90.00
_cell.angle_beta   90.00
_cell.angle_gamma   90.00
#
_symmetry.space_group_name_H-M   'P 1'
#
loop_
_entity.id
_entity.type
_entity.pdbx_description
1 polymer ?
#
loop_
_entity_poly.entity_id
_entity_poly.type
_entity_poly.pdbx_seq_one_letter_code
_entity_poly.pdbx_strand_id
1 'polypeptide(L)'
;MRNKTFFIVVLAAMLLVTACADTAIDRHALVMRNNPHVTKIDSLHSLTVGNGRFAFPADATGLQTFPEYYKEGLSLGTYSEWGWHSFPNKEDYKIVETLQDHPLPGHPHGIYAVQFPEGPERNAKAAEWFRANPHRLHLGNIGFDSLLVSDITKI
;
A
#
# COMPACT_ATOMS: atom_id res chain seq x y z
N MET A 1 -48.93 42.10 17.79
CA MET A 1 -47.91 41.79 16.79
C MET A 1 -46.55 41.42 17.43
N ARG A 2 -46.16 42.03 18.54
CA ARG A 2 -44.83 41.84 19.23
C ARG A 2 -44.57 40.42 19.72
N ASN A 3 -45.56 39.63 20.10
CA ASN A 3 -45.41 38.26 20.57
C ASN A 3 -45.12 37.26 19.44
N LYS A 4 -45.59 37.46 18.23
CA LYS A 4 -45.35 36.55 17.09
C LYS A 4 -43.92 36.67 16.60
N THR A 5 -43.36 37.88 16.56
CA THR A 5 -41.95 38.14 16.18
C THR A 5 -40.98 37.52 17.19
N PHE A 6 -41.29 37.64 18.48
CA PHE A 6 -40.49 37.04 19.55
C PHE A 6 -40.47 35.50 19.44
N PHE A 7 -41.60 34.89 19.20
CA PHE A 7 -41.67 33.42 18.98
C PHE A 7 -40.88 32.96 17.76
N ILE A 8 -40.93 33.72 16.65
CA ILE A 8 -40.18 33.37 15.44
C ILE A 8 -38.67 33.47 15.70
N VAL A 9 -38.19 34.47 16.41
CA VAL A 9 -36.79 34.67 16.75
C VAL A 9 -36.30 33.56 17.68
N VAL A 10 -37.09 33.15 18.68
CA VAL A 10 -36.74 32.05 19.58
C VAL A 10 -36.70 30.72 18.86
N LEU A 11 -37.65 30.47 17.95
CA LEU A 11 -37.67 29.25 17.13
C LEU A 11 -36.47 29.20 16.19
N ALA A 12 -36.11 30.31 15.54
CA ALA A 12 -34.95 30.40 14.68
C ALA A 12 -33.62 30.18 15.47
N ALA A 13 -33.53 30.75 16.70
CA ALA A 13 -32.38 30.51 17.57
C ALA A 13 -32.26 29.07 18.03
N MET A 14 -33.37 28.37 18.33
CA MET A 14 -33.37 26.94 18.64
C MET A 14 -32.92 26.08 17.46
N LEU A 15 -33.35 26.43 16.24
CA LEU A 15 -32.92 25.70 15.03
C LEU A 15 -31.42 25.88 14.73
N LEU A 16 -30.84 27.03 15.04
CA LEU A 16 -29.39 27.27 14.88
C LEU A 16 -28.55 26.50 15.88
N VAL A 17 -29.03 26.28 17.10
CA VAL A 17 -28.29 25.51 18.12
C VAL A 17 -28.23 24.00 17.78
N THR A 18 -29.24 23.47 17.10
CA THR A 18 -29.26 22.04 16.71
C THR A 18 -28.38 21.74 15.47
N ALA A 19 -28.00 22.77 14.70
CA ALA A 19 -27.16 22.60 13.50
C ALA A 19 -25.65 22.35 13.79
N CYS A 20 -25.21 22.55 15.03
CA CYS A 20 -23.81 22.37 15.46
C CYS A 20 -23.60 21.12 16.31
N ALA A 21 -24.38 20.06 16.12
CA ALA A 21 -24.04 18.78 16.72
C ALA A 21 -22.86 18.19 15.95
N ASP A 22 -21.65 18.41 16.47
CA ASP A 22 -20.46 17.66 16.04
C ASP A 22 -20.77 16.17 16.24
N THR A 23 -21.09 15.49 15.15
CA THR A 23 -21.16 14.02 15.16
C THR A 23 -19.73 13.52 15.31
N ALA A 24 -19.35 13.23 16.55
CA ALA A 24 -18.06 12.63 16.83
C ALA A 24 -17.90 11.38 15.95
N ILE A 25 -16.81 11.33 15.19
CA ILE A 25 -16.53 10.18 14.33
C ILE A 25 -16.30 8.96 15.23
N ASP A 26 -17.13 7.94 15.09
CA ASP A 26 -16.89 6.65 15.72
C ASP A 26 -15.70 5.97 15.02
N ARG A 27 -14.51 6.22 15.55
CA ARG A 27 -13.26 5.70 15.00
C ARG A 27 -13.19 4.18 15.06
N HIS A 28 -13.78 3.57 16.07
CA HIS A 28 -13.83 2.11 16.18
C HIS A 28 -14.69 1.51 15.07
N ALA A 29 -15.90 2.01 14.87
CA ALA A 29 -16.76 1.56 13.77
C ALA A 29 -16.13 1.82 12.39
N LEU A 30 -15.42 2.94 12.24
CA LEU A 30 -14.67 3.24 11.00
C LEU A 30 -13.57 2.22 10.73
N VAL A 31 -12.76 1.88 11.73
CA VAL A 31 -11.69 0.88 11.62
C VAL A 31 -12.28 -0.49 11.32
N MET A 32 -13.29 -0.93 12.09
CA MET A 32 -13.92 -2.25 11.91
C MET A 32 -14.53 -2.41 10.53
N ARG A 33 -15.16 -1.38 9.99
CA ARG A 33 -15.75 -1.38 8.64
C ARG A 33 -14.71 -1.51 7.53
N ASN A 34 -13.50 -0.99 7.76
CA ASN A 34 -12.43 -0.97 6.76
C ASN A 34 -11.35 -2.02 7.02
N ASN A 35 -11.51 -2.90 8.02
CA ASN A 35 -10.57 -3.99 8.23
C ASN A 35 -10.59 -4.94 7.03
N PRO A 36 -9.46 -5.25 6.42
CA PRO A 36 -9.39 -6.27 5.39
C PRO A 36 -9.73 -7.64 5.98
N HIS A 37 -10.50 -8.41 5.25
CA HIS A 37 -10.88 -9.78 5.64
C HIS A 37 -10.40 -10.75 4.57
N VAL A 38 -9.27 -11.43 4.82
CA VAL A 38 -8.68 -12.37 3.89
C VAL A 38 -9.20 -13.77 4.24
N THR A 39 -9.90 -14.40 3.31
CA THR A 39 -10.50 -15.75 3.47
C THR A 39 -9.73 -16.83 2.72
N LYS A 40 -8.69 -16.46 1.98
CA LYS A 40 -7.87 -17.38 1.18
C LYS A 40 -6.42 -16.94 1.22
N ILE A 41 -5.52 -17.91 1.40
CA ILE A 41 -4.09 -17.65 1.28
C ILE A 41 -3.75 -17.46 -0.21
N ASP A 42 -3.13 -16.32 -0.51
CA ASP A 42 -2.71 -15.96 -1.85
C ASP A 42 -1.37 -15.22 -1.77
N SER A 43 -0.39 -15.66 -2.54
CA SER A 43 0.95 -15.06 -2.54
C SER A 43 0.97 -13.60 -3.04
N LEU A 44 -0.07 -13.17 -3.76
CA LEU A 44 -0.23 -11.79 -4.23
C LEU A 44 -0.97 -10.89 -3.23
N HIS A 45 -1.51 -11.44 -2.13
CA HIS A 45 -2.35 -10.72 -1.17
C HIS A 45 -1.80 -10.79 0.26
N SER A 46 -0.51 -10.52 0.45
CA SER A 46 0.02 -10.30 1.80
C SER A 46 -0.54 -8.99 2.39
N LEU A 47 -0.90 -9.02 3.68
CA LEU A 47 -1.32 -7.82 4.39
C LEU A 47 -0.08 -7.06 4.88
N THR A 48 0.07 -5.82 4.46
CA THR A 48 1.23 -5.01 4.83
C THR A 48 0.86 -3.93 5.82
N VAL A 49 1.58 -3.86 6.93
CA VAL A 49 1.55 -2.74 7.87
C VAL A 49 2.83 -1.93 7.74
N GLY A 50 2.73 -0.63 7.98
CA GLY A 50 3.88 0.25 7.87
C GLY A 50 3.51 1.72 8.04
N ASN A 51 4.53 2.58 8.03
CA ASN A 51 4.39 4.02 8.21
C ASN A 51 5.11 4.85 7.12
N GLY A 52 5.43 4.23 5.98
CA GLY A 52 6.19 4.82 4.89
C GLY A 52 7.72 4.70 5.05
N ARG A 53 8.22 4.53 6.27
CA ARG A 53 9.64 4.32 6.60
C ARG A 53 9.95 2.88 6.99
N PHE A 54 8.96 2.18 7.47
CA PHE A 54 8.99 0.78 7.86
C PHE A 54 7.87 0.05 7.13
N ALA A 55 8.10 -1.19 6.73
CA ALA A 55 7.07 -2.06 6.16
C ALA A 55 7.25 -3.49 6.67
N PHE A 56 6.13 -4.12 7.03
CA PHE A 56 6.04 -5.48 7.49
C PHE A 56 4.87 -6.16 6.78
N PRO A 57 5.10 -6.78 5.62
CA PRO A 57 4.13 -7.68 5.00
C PRO A 57 3.97 -8.93 5.85
N ALA A 58 2.73 -9.27 6.15
CA ALA A 58 2.36 -10.42 6.94
C ALA A 58 1.61 -11.46 6.10
N ASP A 59 1.82 -12.71 6.39
CA ASP A 59 1.04 -13.83 5.84
C ASP A 59 -0.24 -14.10 6.66
N ALA A 60 -0.93 -15.20 6.37
CA ALA A 60 -2.17 -15.59 7.04
C ALA A 60 -2.01 -15.88 8.55
N THR A 61 -0.78 -16.05 9.05
CA THR A 61 -0.51 -16.19 10.48
C THR A 61 -0.43 -14.86 11.21
N GLY A 62 -0.47 -13.74 10.48
CA GLY A 62 -0.21 -12.39 11.01
C GLY A 62 1.28 -12.09 11.22
N LEU A 63 2.17 -13.02 10.85
CA LEU A 63 3.62 -12.91 10.90
C LEU A 63 4.22 -13.18 9.50
N GLN A 64 5.43 -13.69 9.42
CA GLN A 64 6.15 -13.99 8.18
C GLN A 64 6.62 -15.47 8.20
N THR A 65 5.67 -16.36 8.46
CA THR A 65 5.95 -17.78 8.68
C THR A 65 6.28 -18.52 7.38
N PHE A 66 5.71 -18.08 6.25
CA PHE A 66 5.84 -18.77 4.97
C PHE A 66 6.50 -17.93 3.88
N PRO A 67 7.74 -17.42 4.07
CA PRO A 67 8.38 -16.53 3.11
C PRO A 67 8.55 -17.19 1.72
N GLU A 68 8.83 -18.46 1.65
CA GLU A 68 9.01 -19.18 0.37
C GLU A 68 7.71 -19.26 -0.45
N TYR A 69 6.54 -19.36 0.21
CA TYR A 69 5.25 -19.37 -0.49
C TYR A 69 4.95 -18.03 -1.17
N TYR A 70 5.41 -16.91 -0.57
CA TYR A 70 5.17 -15.56 -1.07
C TYR A 70 6.29 -15.05 -2.00
N LYS A 71 7.34 -15.82 -2.22
CA LYS A 71 8.55 -15.40 -2.94
C LYS A 71 8.30 -14.90 -4.37
N GLU A 72 7.42 -15.58 -5.11
CA GLU A 72 7.08 -15.21 -6.49
C GLU A 72 5.93 -14.18 -6.56
N GLY A 73 5.37 -13.79 -5.43
CA GLY A 73 4.30 -12.80 -5.33
C GLY A 73 4.76 -11.55 -4.59
N LEU A 74 4.06 -11.19 -3.52
CA LEU A 74 4.44 -10.11 -2.60
C LEU A 74 5.34 -10.67 -1.51
N SER A 75 6.65 -10.62 -1.72
CA SER A 75 7.64 -11.17 -0.81
C SER A 75 7.48 -10.67 0.63
N LEU A 76 7.48 -11.60 1.58
CA LEU A 76 7.50 -11.27 3.00
C LEU A 76 8.89 -10.78 3.40
N GLY A 77 8.91 -9.80 4.29
CA GLY A 77 10.17 -9.28 4.81
C GLY A 77 9.96 -8.06 5.70
N THR A 78 10.95 -7.79 6.52
CA THR A 78 10.96 -6.59 7.37
C THR A 78 11.86 -5.55 6.75
N TYR A 79 11.31 -4.41 6.38
CA TYR A 79 12.01 -3.36 5.65
C TYR A 79 11.99 -2.05 6.41
N SER A 80 13.15 -1.35 6.45
CA SER A 80 13.25 -0.01 7.03
C SER A 80 14.25 0.86 6.27
N GLU A 81 14.32 2.16 6.60
CA GLU A 81 15.21 3.11 5.91
C GLU A 81 16.69 2.80 6.12
N TRP A 82 17.08 2.25 7.22
CA TRP A 82 18.48 1.88 7.50
C TRP A 82 18.98 0.69 6.68
N GLY A 83 18.06 -0.10 6.13
CA GLY A 83 18.38 -1.16 5.20
C GLY A 83 18.54 -0.68 3.76
N TRP A 84 18.65 0.63 3.53
CA TRP A 84 18.78 1.19 2.19
C TRP A 84 20.16 0.89 1.58
N HIS A 85 20.14 0.43 0.34
CA HIS A 85 21.34 0.14 -0.42
C HIS A 85 21.19 0.55 -1.89
N SER A 86 22.31 0.88 -2.54
CA SER A 86 22.37 1.13 -3.98
C SER A 86 23.69 0.62 -4.55
N PHE A 87 23.62 -0.03 -5.70
CA PHE A 87 24.81 -0.36 -6.47
C PHE A 87 25.29 0.83 -7.30
N PRO A 88 26.61 0.97 -7.54
CA PRO A 88 27.12 2.01 -8.43
C PRO A 88 26.58 1.89 -9.85
N ASN A 89 26.18 3.00 -10.44
CA ASN A 89 25.77 3.07 -11.85
C ASN A 89 26.98 3.21 -12.77
N LYS A 90 27.73 2.13 -12.99
CA LYS A 90 28.93 2.14 -13.81
C LYS A 90 28.65 2.34 -15.31
N GLU A 91 27.48 1.90 -15.77
CA GLU A 91 27.05 1.97 -17.15
C GLU A 91 26.32 3.27 -17.49
N ASP A 92 26.17 4.16 -16.50
CA ASP A 92 25.47 5.44 -16.63
C ASP A 92 24.04 5.29 -17.19
N TYR A 93 23.29 4.29 -16.69
CA TYR A 93 21.88 4.10 -17.07
C TYR A 93 21.05 5.32 -16.70
N LYS A 94 20.14 5.69 -17.60
CA LYS A 94 19.22 6.82 -17.42
C LYS A 94 17.79 6.30 -17.31
N ILE A 95 16.98 6.91 -16.45
CA ILE A 95 15.56 6.53 -16.29
C ILE A 95 14.78 6.62 -17.60
N VAL A 96 15.17 7.55 -18.49
CA VAL A 96 14.55 7.70 -19.81
C VAL A 96 14.65 6.44 -20.68
N GLU A 97 15.68 5.59 -20.45
CA GLU A 97 15.87 4.33 -21.19
C GLU A 97 14.82 3.28 -20.79
N THR A 98 14.11 3.48 -19.69
CA THR A 98 13.07 2.55 -19.18
C THR A 98 11.65 3.05 -19.47
N LEU A 99 11.50 4.27 -20.00
CA LEU A 99 10.20 4.86 -20.24
C LEU A 99 9.56 4.31 -21.50
N GLN A 100 8.27 3.98 -21.40
CA GLN A 100 7.43 3.63 -22.55
C GLN A 100 6.17 4.47 -22.58
N ASP A 101 5.67 4.70 -23.79
CA ASP A 101 4.42 5.40 -24.03
C ASP A 101 3.28 4.37 -24.01
N HIS A 102 2.26 4.66 -23.21
CA HIS A 102 1.07 3.83 -23.08
C HIS A 102 -0.16 4.63 -23.49
N PRO A 103 -0.94 4.14 -24.47
CA PRO A 103 -2.20 4.77 -24.84
C PRO A 103 -3.19 4.68 -23.68
N LEU A 104 -3.73 5.81 -23.25
CA LEU A 104 -4.73 5.89 -22.17
C LEU A 104 -6.08 6.32 -22.76
N PRO A 105 -7.20 5.67 -22.39
CA PRO A 105 -8.53 6.11 -22.79
C PRO A 105 -8.79 7.56 -22.34
N GLY A 106 -9.10 8.44 -23.31
CA GLY A 106 -9.36 9.85 -23.04
C GLY A 106 -8.14 10.75 -22.83
N HIS A 107 -6.93 10.19 -22.91
CA HIS A 107 -5.67 10.93 -22.86
C HIS A 107 -4.76 10.53 -24.02
N PRO A 108 -3.98 11.45 -24.60
CA PRO A 108 -3.15 11.13 -25.76
C PRO A 108 -2.03 10.16 -25.42
N HIS A 109 -1.40 10.30 -24.26
CA HIS A 109 -0.22 9.52 -23.87
C HIS A 109 -0.08 9.40 -22.36
N GLY A 110 0.45 8.26 -21.90
CA GLY A 110 0.91 8.03 -20.55
C GLY A 110 2.34 7.47 -20.58
N ILE A 111 3.34 8.28 -20.22
CA ILE A 111 4.75 7.86 -20.21
C ILE A 111 5.14 7.44 -18.81
N TYR A 112 5.54 6.18 -18.64
CA TYR A 112 6.07 5.67 -17.36
C TYR A 112 7.10 4.57 -17.56
N ALA A 113 7.90 4.35 -16.52
CA ALA A 113 8.94 3.33 -16.52
C ALA A 113 8.30 1.92 -16.47
N VAL A 114 8.81 1.01 -17.28
CA VAL A 114 8.34 -0.37 -17.36
C VAL A 114 9.44 -1.35 -16.98
N GLN A 115 9.02 -2.53 -16.54
CA GLN A 115 9.95 -3.60 -16.15
C GLN A 115 10.64 -4.24 -17.35
N PHE A 116 9.95 -4.34 -18.47
CA PHE A 116 10.45 -4.95 -19.71
C PHE A 116 10.27 -3.95 -20.86
N PRO A 117 11.14 -2.91 -20.95
CA PRO A 117 11.03 -1.91 -21.99
C PRO A 117 11.31 -2.52 -23.36
N GLU A 118 10.56 -2.07 -24.36
CA GLU A 118 10.85 -2.36 -25.74
C GLU A 118 12.12 -1.62 -26.20
N GLY A 119 12.76 -2.12 -27.28
CA GLY A 119 13.89 -1.46 -27.90
C GLY A 119 15.22 -2.16 -27.65
N PRO A 120 16.34 -1.42 -27.62
CA PRO A 120 17.68 -1.99 -27.45
C PRO A 120 17.85 -2.80 -26.15
N GLU A 121 18.68 -3.83 -26.17
CA GLU A 121 19.03 -4.63 -24.98
C GLU A 121 19.51 -3.76 -23.79
N ARG A 122 20.12 -2.61 -24.07
CA ARG A 122 20.52 -1.63 -23.05
C ARG A 122 19.32 -1.15 -22.22
N ASN A 123 18.15 -0.98 -22.81
CA ASN A 123 16.95 -0.55 -22.11
C ASN A 123 16.52 -1.61 -21.06
N ALA A 124 16.56 -2.89 -21.44
CA ALA A 124 16.29 -3.98 -20.51
C ALA A 124 17.28 -4.02 -19.35
N LYS A 125 18.57 -3.84 -19.62
CA LYS A 125 19.62 -3.75 -18.60
C LYS A 125 19.45 -2.54 -17.69
N ALA A 126 19.06 -1.40 -18.25
CA ALA A 126 18.73 -0.20 -17.47
C ALA A 126 17.53 -0.47 -16.53
N ALA A 127 16.43 -1.06 -17.04
CA ALA A 127 15.28 -1.40 -16.25
C ALA A 127 15.62 -2.38 -15.11
N GLU A 128 16.42 -3.39 -15.38
CA GLU A 128 16.92 -4.33 -14.37
C GLU A 128 17.72 -3.62 -13.28
N TRP A 129 18.66 -2.74 -13.68
CA TRP A 129 19.45 -1.97 -12.76
C TRP A 129 18.58 -1.05 -11.89
N PHE A 130 17.61 -0.32 -12.47
CA PHE A 130 16.69 0.55 -11.73
C PHE A 130 15.76 -0.24 -10.81
N ARG A 131 15.34 -1.46 -11.15
CA ARG A 131 14.59 -2.35 -10.27
C ARG A 131 15.40 -2.81 -9.07
N ALA A 132 16.69 -3.10 -9.29
CA ALA A 132 17.58 -3.48 -8.20
C ALA A 132 17.99 -2.26 -7.35
N ASN A 133 17.84 -1.03 -7.85
CA ASN A 133 18.39 0.16 -7.22
C ASN A 133 17.48 1.40 -7.33
N PRO A 134 17.41 2.19 -6.26
CA PRO A 134 17.82 1.82 -4.91
C PRO A 134 16.84 0.83 -4.28
N HIS A 135 17.29 0.04 -3.35
CA HIS A 135 16.46 -0.96 -2.68
C HIS A 135 16.66 -0.96 -1.17
N ARG A 136 15.69 -1.51 -0.47
CA ARG A 136 15.77 -1.75 0.97
C ARG A 136 16.20 -3.19 1.22
N LEU A 137 17.16 -3.35 2.11
CA LEU A 137 17.58 -4.66 2.55
C LEU A 137 16.51 -5.29 3.45
N HIS A 138 16.34 -6.58 3.30
CA HIS A 138 15.51 -7.38 4.18
C HIS A 138 16.22 -7.56 5.53
N LEU A 139 15.57 -7.14 6.62
CA LEU A 139 16.15 -7.18 7.96
C LEU A 139 15.94 -8.50 8.70
N GLY A 140 15.15 -9.40 8.14
CA GLY A 140 14.82 -10.70 8.71
C GLY A 140 13.33 -10.98 8.73
N ASN A 141 12.96 -12.25 8.88
CA ASN A 141 11.59 -12.71 9.02
C ASN A 141 11.30 -13.03 10.50
N ILE A 142 10.07 -12.73 10.90
CA ILE A 142 9.52 -13.15 12.20
C ILE A 142 8.34 -14.05 11.91
N GLY A 143 8.42 -15.31 12.31
CA GLY A 143 7.40 -16.30 12.03
C GLY A 143 7.38 -17.42 13.06
N PHE A 144 6.45 -18.34 12.89
CA PHE A 144 6.39 -19.58 13.69
C PHE A 144 7.31 -20.62 13.06
N ASP A 145 7.98 -21.39 13.90
CA ASP A 145 8.73 -22.57 13.48
C ASP A 145 7.81 -23.80 13.35
N SER A 146 8.11 -24.67 12.41
CA SER A 146 7.43 -25.97 12.22
C SER A 146 5.95 -25.94 11.83
N LEU A 147 5.43 -24.80 11.31
CA LEU A 147 4.11 -24.76 10.67
C LEU A 147 4.19 -25.06 9.18
N LEU A 148 3.20 -25.77 8.66
CA LEU A 148 3.03 -26.03 7.23
C LEU A 148 1.88 -25.20 6.66
N VAL A 149 1.99 -24.77 5.41
CA VAL A 149 0.91 -24.04 4.71
C VAL A 149 -0.39 -24.86 4.70
N SER A 150 -0.29 -26.21 4.61
CA SER A 150 -1.42 -27.11 4.68
C SER A 150 -2.19 -27.08 6.01
N ASP A 151 -1.58 -26.61 7.08
CA ASP A 151 -2.21 -26.55 8.40
C ASP A 151 -3.18 -25.37 8.50
N ILE A 152 -2.90 -24.31 7.74
CA ILE A 152 -3.71 -23.09 7.72
C ILE A 152 -4.86 -23.17 6.71
N THR A 153 -4.69 -23.92 5.63
CA THR A 153 -5.73 -24.06 4.60
C THR A 153 -6.93 -24.90 5.03
N LYS A 154 -6.91 -25.48 6.24
CA LYS A 154 -7.98 -26.30 6.81
C LYS A 154 -8.91 -25.55 7.76
N ILE A 155 -8.68 -24.26 7.97
CA ILE A 155 -9.51 -23.38 8.81
C ILE A 155 -10.51 -22.63 7.92
#